data_884d4176f9f7aa6bc50b08e579556032
#
_entry.id   884d4176f9f7aa6bc50b08e579556032
#
_cell.length_a   1.000
_cell.length_b   1.000
_cell.length_c   1.000
_cell.angle_alpha   90.00
_cell.angle_beta   90.00
_cell.angle_gamma   90.00
#
_symmetry.space_group_name_H-M   'P 1'
#
loop_
_entity.id
_entity.type
_entity.pdbx_description
1 polymer ?
#
loop_
_entity_poly.entity_id
_entity_poly.type
_entity_poly.pdbx_seq_one_letter_code
_entity_poly.pdbx_strand_id
1 'polypeptide(L)'
;MKNRVLVVDDAAFMRMMIKDILKKGGYEVVGEAEDGVKAVERYKELQPDLVTMDITMPEMDGITAVKEIRKINPDAVIVMCSAMGQQAMVIDAIQAGAKDFVVKPFQPDRVLEAVKKVIQ
;
A
#
# COMPACT_ATOMS: atom_id res chain seq x y z
N MET A 1 -1.69 -16.24 10.57
CA MET A 1 -2.34 -15.78 9.33
C MET A 1 -1.69 -14.51 8.82
N LYS A 2 -1.58 -14.37 7.52
CA LYS A 2 -0.98 -13.19 6.90
C LYS A 2 -2.06 -12.13 6.69
N ASN A 3 -2.37 -11.39 7.73
CA ASN A 3 -3.43 -10.37 7.65
C ASN A 3 -3.02 -9.00 8.23
N ARG A 4 -1.72 -8.79 8.46
CA ARG A 4 -1.23 -7.54 9.04
C ARG A 4 -0.89 -6.54 7.94
N VAL A 5 -1.53 -5.38 7.95
CA VAL A 5 -1.44 -4.41 6.86
C VAL A 5 -0.93 -3.06 7.37
N LEU A 6 0.03 -2.49 6.65
CA LEU A 6 0.48 -1.10 6.83
C LEU A 6 -0.20 -0.25 5.76
N VAL A 7 -0.87 0.82 6.18
CA VAL A 7 -1.60 1.73 5.29
C VAL A 7 -0.82 3.02 5.10
N VAL A 8 -0.49 3.35 3.85
CA VAL A 8 0.30 4.53 3.50
C VAL A 8 -0.45 5.42 2.51
N ASP A 9 -0.74 6.64 2.92
CA ASP A 9 -1.37 7.67 2.10
C ASP A 9 -1.15 9.01 2.79
N ASP A 10 -0.91 10.08 2.04
CA ASP A 10 -0.68 11.38 2.65
C ASP A 10 -1.96 12.03 3.17
N ALA A 11 -3.12 11.59 2.71
CA ALA A 11 -4.41 12.11 3.14
C ALA A 11 -5.00 11.27 4.26
N ALA A 12 -5.21 11.87 5.43
CA ALA A 12 -5.78 11.17 6.59
C ALA A 12 -7.15 10.56 6.28
N PHE A 13 -7.96 11.26 5.49
CA PHE A 13 -9.28 10.78 5.10
C PHE A 13 -9.19 9.48 4.28
N MET A 14 -8.24 9.42 3.35
CA MET A 14 -8.05 8.24 2.52
C MET A 14 -7.53 7.06 3.35
N ARG A 15 -6.62 7.33 4.31
CA ARG A 15 -6.16 6.28 5.24
C ARG A 15 -7.34 5.72 6.05
N MET A 16 -8.23 6.59 6.51
CA MET A 16 -9.40 6.16 7.27
C MET A 16 -10.32 5.27 6.43
N MET A 17 -10.54 5.64 5.16
CA MET A 17 -11.38 4.86 4.27
C MET A 17 -10.84 3.47 4.03
N ILE A 18 -9.55 3.37 3.68
CA ILE A 18 -8.97 2.06 3.38
C ILE A 18 -8.83 1.20 4.63
N LYS A 19 -8.53 1.81 5.79
CA LYS A 19 -8.51 1.07 7.05
C LYS A 19 -9.86 0.43 7.35
N ASP A 20 -10.94 1.19 7.15
CA ASP A 20 -12.29 0.68 7.39
C ASP A 20 -12.61 -0.52 6.47
N ILE A 21 -12.27 -0.40 5.19
CA ILE A 21 -12.46 -1.48 4.22
C ILE A 21 -11.70 -2.73 4.65
N LEU A 22 -10.43 -2.57 5.02
CA LEU A 22 -9.58 -3.69 5.40
C LEU A 22 -10.06 -4.37 6.69
N LYS A 23 -10.45 -3.58 7.68
CA LYS A 23 -10.98 -4.14 8.94
C LYS A 23 -12.24 -4.95 8.71
N LYS A 24 -13.15 -4.45 7.89
CA LYS A 24 -14.38 -5.18 7.54
C LYS A 24 -14.09 -6.47 6.78
N GLY A 25 -12.98 -6.52 6.06
CA GLY A 25 -12.54 -7.70 5.35
C GLY A 25 -11.75 -8.70 6.19
N GLY A 26 -11.56 -8.44 7.48
CA GLY A 26 -10.87 -9.35 8.38
C GLY A 26 -9.36 -9.11 8.50
N TYR A 27 -8.86 -7.99 7.99
CA TYR A 27 -7.43 -7.66 8.06
C TYR A 27 -7.15 -6.78 9.27
N GLU A 28 -5.94 -6.91 9.80
CA GLU A 28 -5.47 -6.12 10.93
C GLU A 28 -4.59 -4.98 10.42
N VAL A 29 -5.02 -3.73 10.64
CA VAL A 29 -4.19 -2.57 10.30
C VAL A 29 -3.23 -2.32 11.45
N VAL A 30 -1.96 -2.61 11.24
CA VAL A 30 -0.94 -2.54 12.29
C VAL A 30 -0.26 -1.17 12.38
N GLY A 31 -0.43 -0.34 11.37
CA GLY A 31 0.15 1.00 11.39
C GLY A 31 -0.23 1.82 10.17
N GLU A 32 0.16 3.08 10.19
CA GLU A 32 -0.07 4.05 9.13
C GLU A 32 1.19 4.84 8.87
N ALA A 33 1.31 5.37 7.65
CA ALA A 33 2.35 6.32 7.30
C ALA A 33 1.77 7.38 6.35
N GLU A 34 2.27 8.61 6.44
CA GLU A 34 1.75 9.74 5.66
C GLU A 34 2.67 10.14 4.50
N ASP A 35 3.84 9.51 4.39
CA ASP A 35 4.77 9.75 3.29
C ASP A 35 5.66 8.52 3.10
N GLY A 36 6.48 8.55 2.05
CA GLY A 36 7.34 7.42 1.72
C GLY A 36 8.44 7.15 2.72
N VAL A 37 8.99 8.19 3.35
CA VAL A 37 10.05 8.02 4.36
C VAL A 37 9.50 7.29 5.56
N LYS A 38 8.34 7.72 6.06
CA LYS A 38 7.69 7.07 7.19
C LYS A 38 7.22 5.66 6.84
N ALA A 39 6.80 5.44 5.60
CA ALA A 39 6.41 4.12 5.13
C ALA A 39 7.58 3.13 5.27
N VAL A 40 8.77 3.52 4.84
CA VAL A 40 9.97 2.69 4.97
C VAL A 40 10.30 2.42 6.43
N GLU A 41 10.26 3.46 7.27
CA GLU A 41 10.51 3.31 8.71
C GLU A 41 9.52 2.35 9.36
N ARG A 42 8.22 2.54 9.11
CA ARG A 42 7.17 1.69 9.65
C ARG A 42 7.30 0.25 9.16
N TYR A 43 7.70 0.06 7.91
CA TYR A 43 7.91 -1.27 7.37
C TYR A 43 8.98 -2.02 8.16
N LYS A 44 10.08 -1.35 8.45
CA LYS A 44 11.17 -1.96 9.23
C LYS A 44 10.72 -2.33 10.65
N GLU A 45 9.95 -1.44 11.29
CA GLU A 45 9.49 -1.65 12.65
C GLU A 45 8.44 -2.76 12.75
N LEU A 46 7.47 -2.75 11.86
CA LEU A 46 6.26 -3.56 11.97
C LEU A 46 6.32 -4.87 11.20
N GLN A 47 7.12 -4.91 10.14
CA GLN A 47 7.22 -6.07 9.24
C GLN A 47 5.83 -6.60 8.86
N PRO A 48 4.99 -5.76 8.24
CA PRO A 48 3.63 -6.16 7.89
C PRO A 48 3.63 -7.21 6.78
N ASP A 49 2.52 -7.91 6.66
CA ASP A 49 2.35 -8.90 5.59
C ASP A 49 2.01 -8.24 4.26
N LEU A 50 1.43 -7.03 4.31
CA LEU A 50 1.05 -6.28 3.12
C LEU A 50 1.10 -4.78 3.40
N VAL A 51 1.44 -4.01 2.37
CA VAL A 51 1.42 -2.54 2.41
C VAL A 51 0.46 -2.04 1.33
N THR A 52 -0.45 -1.14 1.68
CA THR A 52 -1.19 -0.35 0.69
C THR A 52 -0.47 0.99 0.58
N MET A 53 -0.07 1.37 -0.63
CA MET A 53 0.85 2.48 -0.87
C MET A 53 0.29 3.46 -1.89
N ASP A 54 0.05 4.71 -1.48
CA ASP A 54 -0.28 5.78 -2.41
C ASP A 54 0.94 6.07 -3.32
N ILE A 55 0.69 6.52 -4.52
CA ILE A 55 1.76 6.81 -5.49
C ILE A 55 2.40 8.17 -5.22
N THR A 56 1.59 9.22 -5.11
CA THR A 56 2.09 10.59 -4.97
C THR A 56 2.01 11.04 -3.53
N MET A 57 3.17 11.29 -2.91
CA MET A 57 3.26 11.72 -1.51
C MET A 57 4.44 12.68 -1.36
N PRO A 58 4.41 13.56 -0.33
CA PRO A 58 5.56 14.41 -0.02
C PRO A 58 6.74 13.60 0.49
N GLU A 59 7.89 14.19 0.52
CA GLU A 59 9.17 13.65 1.00
C GLU A 59 9.72 12.54 0.10
N MET A 60 9.01 11.43 0.00
CA MET A 60 9.36 10.30 -0.86
C MET A 60 8.08 9.75 -1.46
N ASP A 61 8.01 9.66 -2.79
CA ASP A 61 6.82 9.11 -3.46
C ASP A 61 6.70 7.60 -3.26
N GLY A 62 5.53 7.05 -3.64
CA GLY A 62 5.24 5.65 -3.43
C GLY A 62 6.12 4.71 -4.25
N ILE A 63 6.51 5.09 -5.46
CA ILE A 63 7.36 4.24 -6.31
C ILE A 63 8.73 4.09 -5.69
N THR A 64 9.32 5.20 -5.21
CA THR A 64 10.61 5.17 -4.51
C THR A 64 10.51 4.36 -3.23
N ALA A 65 9.41 4.53 -2.48
CA ALA A 65 9.18 3.76 -1.25
C ALA A 65 9.12 2.25 -1.53
N VAL A 66 8.45 1.85 -2.62
CA VAL A 66 8.42 0.44 -3.03
C VAL A 66 9.82 -0.10 -3.25
N LYS A 67 10.66 0.65 -3.97
CA LYS A 67 12.05 0.26 -4.23
C LYS A 67 12.82 0.07 -2.92
N GLU A 68 12.67 1.02 -1.98
CA GLU A 68 13.37 0.96 -0.70
C GLU A 68 12.89 -0.21 0.16
N ILE A 69 11.58 -0.43 0.21
CA ILE A 69 11.00 -1.56 0.95
C ILE A 69 11.47 -2.89 0.36
N ARG A 70 11.53 -2.98 -0.97
CA ARG A 70 11.99 -4.20 -1.63
C ARG A 70 13.47 -4.49 -1.40
N LYS A 71 14.28 -3.48 -1.13
CA LYS A 71 15.67 -3.67 -0.70
C LYS A 71 15.74 -4.29 0.69
N ILE A 72 14.81 -3.90 1.57
CA ILE A 72 14.73 -4.45 2.93
C ILE A 72 14.24 -5.89 2.88
N ASN A 73 13.20 -6.15 2.11
CA ASN A 73 12.59 -7.45 1.95
C ASN A 73 12.20 -7.68 0.48
N PRO A 74 12.97 -8.48 -0.27
CA PRO A 74 12.64 -8.76 -1.68
C PRO A 74 11.29 -9.42 -1.90
N ASP A 75 10.70 -10.00 -0.85
CA ASP A 75 9.40 -10.64 -0.92
C ASP A 75 8.26 -9.75 -0.42
N ALA A 76 8.53 -8.45 -0.19
CA ALA A 76 7.51 -7.52 0.29
C ALA A 76 6.32 -7.48 -0.66
N VAL A 77 5.12 -7.47 -0.07
CA VAL A 77 3.85 -7.44 -0.81
C VAL A 77 3.25 -6.05 -0.72
N ILE A 78 3.16 -5.37 -1.85
CA ILE A 78 2.69 -3.98 -1.90
C ILE A 78 1.60 -3.86 -2.96
N VAL A 79 0.46 -3.26 -2.57
CA VAL A 79 -0.63 -2.91 -3.48
C VAL A 79 -0.66 -1.39 -3.58
N MET A 80 -0.53 -0.89 -4.79
CA MET A 80 -0.55 0.57 -5.02
C MET A 80 -1.98 1.09 -5.00
N CYS A 81 -2.14 2.33 -4.54
CA CYS A 81 -3.40 3.05 -4.58
C CYS A 81 -3.20 4.26 -5.51
N SER A 82 -3.87 4.28 -6.65
CA SER A 82 -3.65 5.30 -7.65
C SER A 82 -4.90 6.16 -7.88
N ALA A 83 -4.70 7.42 -8.24
CA ALA A 83 -5.77 8.25 -8.76
C ALA A 83 -5.99 7.94 -10.25
N MET A 84 -7.13 8.35 -10.78
CA MET A 84 -7.39 8.25 -12.22
C MET A 84 -6.35 9.08 -12.97
N GLY A 85 -5.89 8.54 -14.11
CA GLY A 85 -4.90 9.23 -14.93
C GLY A 85 -3.45 8.91 -14.57
N GLN A 86 -3.21 8.03 -13.62
CA GLN A 86 -1.84 7.68 -13.19
C GLN A 86 -1.34 6.35 -13.78
N GLN A 87 -1.85 5.92 -14.93
CA GLN A 87 -1.52 4.61 -15.50
C GLN A 87 -0.01 4.40 -15.72
N ALA A 88 0.69 5.42 -16.21
CA ALA A 88 2.13 5.32 -16.42
C ALA A 88 2.88 5.09 -15.11
N MET A 89 2.45 5.77 -14.04
CA MET A 89 3.04 5.61 -12.70
C MET A 89 2.75 4.22 -12.12
N VAL A 90 1.56 3.67 -12.40
CA VAL A 90 1.22 2.31 -11.97
C VAL A 90 2.16 1.30 -12.62
N ILE A 91 2.43 1.45 -13.91
CA ILE A 91 3.37 0.58 -14.61
C ILE A 91 4.75 0.66 -13.97
N ASP A 92 5.23 1.87 -13.68
CA ASP A 92 6.52 2.07 -13.02
C ASP A 92 6.55 1.41 -11.63
N ALA A 93 5.44 1.50 -10.89
CA ALA A 93 5.34 0.89 -9.57
C ALA A 93 5.39 -0.64 -9.64
N ILE A 94 4.70 -1.24 -10.61
CA ILE A 94 4.73 -2.69 -10.81
C ILE A 94 6.15 -3.14 -11.19
N GLN A 95 6.82 -2.40 -12.07
CA GLN A 95 8.21 -2.69 -12.44
C GLN A 95 9.15 -2.58 -11.24
N ALA A 96 8.84 -1.66 -10.31
CA ALA A 96 9.62 -1.50 -9.09
C ALA A 96 9.38 -2.62 -8.07
N GLY A 97 8.33 -3.43 -8.25
CA GLY A 97 8.08 -4.59 -7.43
C GLY A 97 6.72 -4.65 -6.74
N ALA A 98 5.82 -3.69 -6.98
CA ALA A 98 4.46 -3.76 -6.46
C ALA A 98 3.72 -4.94 -7.11
N LYS A 99 2.80 -5.56 -6.37
CA LYS A 99 2.12 -6.78 -6.83
C LYS A 99 0.81 -6.50 -7.57
N ASP A 100 0.13 -5.41 -7.22
CA ASP A 100 -1.16 -5.06 -7.83
C ASP A 100 -1.45 -3.60 -7.53
N PHE A 101 -2.59 -3.11 -7.99
CA PHE A 101 -3.03 -1.75 -7.73
C PHE A 101 -4.55 -1.68 -7.63
N VAL A 102 -5.04 -0.63 -6.95
CA VAL A 102 -6.45 -0.26 -6.90
C VAL A 102 -6.57 1.22 -7.20
N VAL A 103 -7.71 1.65 -7.73
CA VAL A 103 -7.93 3.03 -8.17
C VAL A 103 -8.87 3.76 -7.23
N LYS A 104 -8.54 5.01 -6.91
CA LYS A 104 -9.42 5.90 -6.15
C LYS A 104 -10.50 6.47 -7.06
N PRO A 105 -11.75 6.64 -6.60
CA PRO A 105 -12.24 6.33 -5.25
C PRO A 105 -12.33 4.83 -5.01
N PHE A 106 -12.02 4.41 -3.78
CA PHE A 106 -11.97 2.99 -3.45
C PHE A 106 -13.34 2.33 -3.52
N GLN A 107 -13.39 1.18 -4.18
CA GLN A 107 -14.53 0.29 -4.13
C GLN A 107 -14.15 -0.87 -3.21
N PRO A 108 -14.88 -1.07 -2.09
CA PRO A 108 -14.49 -2.07 -1.08
C PRO A 108 -14.24 -3.46 -1.64
N ASP A 109 -15.12 -3.95 -2.51
CA ASP A 109 -14.97 -5.29 -3.08
C ASP A 109 -13.71 -5.40 -3.92
N ARG A 110 -13.36 -4.35 -4.68
CA ARG A 110 -12.16 -4.37 -5.52
C ARG A 110 -10.89 -4.34 -4.67
N VAL A 111 -10.89 -3.54 -3.60
CA VAL A 111 -9.76 -3.47 -2.67
C VAL A 111 -9.52 -4.83 -2.02
N LEU A 112 -10.58 -5.44 -1.49
CA LEU A 112 -10.47 -6.73 -0.82
C LEU A 112 -10.07 -7.86 -1.78
N GLU A 113 -10.55 -7.82 -3.02
CA GLU A 113 -10.15 -8.77 -4.05
C GLU A 113 -8.65 -8.67 -4.34
N ALA A 114 -8.13 -7.45 -4.52
CA ALA A 114 -6.72 -7.24 -4.79
C ALA A 114 -5.84 -7.71 -3.62
N VAL A 115 -6.23 -7.37 -2.40
CA VAL A 115 -5.49 -7.76 -1.20
C VAL A 115 -5.47 -9.27 -1.03
N LYS A 116 -6.63 -9.90 -1.15
CA LYS A 116 -6.74 -11.36 -1.01
C LYS A 116 -5.88 -12.09 -2.04
N LYS A 117 -5.88 -11.61 -3.27
CA LYS A 117 -5.16 -12.23 -4.37
C LYS A 117 -3.65 -12.25 -4.14
N VAL A 118 -3.09 -11.16 -3.59
CA VAL A 118 -1.64 -11.03 -3.45
C VAL A 118 -1.10 -11.57 -2.13
N ILE A 119 -1.95 -11.71 -1.11
CA ILE A 119 -1.49 -12.12 0.22
C ILE A 119 -1.49 -13.64 0.40
N GLN A 120 -2.08 -14.34 -0.53
CA GLN A 120 -2.15 -15.81 -0.47
C GLN A 120 -0.78 -16.46 -0.57
#